data_713da7a06d15f4b579de2535b5cf731f
#
_entry.id   713da7a06d15f4b579de2535b5cf731f
#
_cell.length_a   1.000
_cell.length_b   1.000
_cell.length_c   1.000
_cell.angle_alpha   90.00
_cell.angle_beta   90.00
_cell.angle_gamma   90.00
#
_symmetry.space_group_name_H-M   'P 1'
#
loop_
_entity.id
_entity.type
_entity.pdbx_description
1 polymer ?
#
loop_
_entity_poly.entity_id
_entity_poly.type
_entity_poly.pdbx_seq_one_letter_code
_entity_poly.pdbx_strand_id
1 'polypeptide(L)'
;MKKLLITIVVFLASSFVMAFTIALREEAIALDEPPSRPLAYINTLPIAPELTIVPLFKSHSDFLDDLGHRESTNNYKAVNQYGYLGKYQFGRKTLNALGYKDVSNREFLANASIQEEAMYALLVHNKKILRRTINKYSFQTINGVYITEAGILAAAHLAGPGNVKKFFRGGKEFKDGNGTKMTSYMVKFSMYTLEL
;
A
#
# COMPACT_ATOMS: atom_id res chain seq x y z
N MET A 1 10.59 52.46 6.67
CA MET A 1 9.95 51.75 7.78
C MET A 1 9.82 50.24 7.55
N LYS A 2 9.33 49.74 6.40
CA LYS A 2 9.16 48.27 6.15
C LYS A 2 10.48 47.48 6.20
N LYS A 3 11.61 48.02 5.68
CA LYS A 3 12.91 47.30 5.71
C LYS A 3 13.48 47.17 7.13
N LEU A 4 13.26 48.17 7.98
CA LEU A 4 13.72 48.11 9.38
C LEU A 4 12.93 47.07 10.19
N LEU A 5 11.63 46.95 9.94
CA LEU A 5 10.77 45.96 10.61
C LEU A 5 11.17 44.52 10.25
N ILE A 6 11.48 44.24 8.98
CA ILE A 6 11.92 42.90 8.51
C ILE A 6 13.25 42.53 9.16
N THR A 7 14.19 43.48 9.29
CA THR A 7 15.49 43.22 9.92
C THR A 7 15.34 42.88 11.41
N ILE A 8 14.44 43.55 12.14
CA ILE A 8 14.17 43.27 13.55
C ILE A 8 13.53 41.88 13.73
N VAL A 9 12.57 41.52 12.85
CA VAL A 9 11.91 40.20 12.93
C VAL A 9 12.91 39.07 12.65
N VAL A 10 13.83 39.22 11.71
CA VAL A 10 14.87 38.22 11.41
C VAL A 10 15.85 38.11 12.57
N PHE A 11 16.22 39.20 13.23
CA PHE A 11 17.13 39.17 14.38
C PHE A 11 16.49 38.53 15.61
N LEU A 12 15.20 38.75 15.88
CA LEU A 12 14.47 38.14 16.97
C LEU A 12 14.29 36.61 16.72
N ALA A 13 14.01 36.21 15.47
CA ALA A 13 13.90 34.79 15.11
C ALA A 13 15.24 34.06 15.27
N SER A 14 16.36 34.68 14.85
CA SER A 14 17.69 34.08 15.01
C SER A 14 18.12 33.93 16.48
N SER A 15 17.78 34.93 17.31
CA SER A 15 18.07 34.90 18.75
C SER A 15 17.24 33.82 19.47
N PHE A 16 15.99 33.62 19.06
CA PHE A 16 15.13 32.57 19.63
C PHE A 16 15.61 31.17 19.26
N VAL A 17 16.01 30.96 17.99
CA VAL A 17 16.58 29.67 17.54
C VAL A 17 17.89 29.36 18.28
N MET A 18 18.75 30.38 18.51
CA MET A 18 20.02 30.20 19.22
C MET A 18 19.79 29.90 20.72
N ALA A 19 18.83 30.55 21.35
CA ALA A 19 18.47 30.26 22.75
C ALA A 19 17.87 28.85 22.90
N PHE A 20 17.05 28.40 21.95
CA PHE A 20 16.46 27.06 21.96
C PHE A 20 17.52 25.96 21.74
N THR A 21 18.50 26.17 20.84
CA THR A 21 19.60 25.22 20.65
C THR A 21 20.54 25.14 21.85
N ILE A 22 20.75 26.24 22.59
CA ILE A 22 21.53 26.24 23.83
C ILE A 22 20.77 25.47 24.92
N ALA A 23 19.47 25.71 25.08
CA ALA A 23 18.65 24.98 26.06
C ALA A 23 18.62 23.45 25.79
N LEU A 24 18.48 23.04 24.53
CA LEU A 24 18.55 21.60 24.16
C LEU A 24 19.93 20.99 24.40
N ARG A 25 20.99 21.79 24.30
CA ARG A 25 22.36 21.33 24.54
C ARG A 25 22.66 21.17 26.03
N GLU A 26 22.10 22.07 26.89
CA GLU A 26 22.20 21.92 28.34
C GLU A 26 21.39 20.74 28.86
N GLU A 27 20.21 20.49 28.32
CA GLU A 27 19.40 19.31 28.66
C GLU A 27 20.10 18.00 28.23
N ALA A 28 20.75 17.97 27.05
CA ALA A 28 21.53 16.82 26.59
C ALA A 28 22.79 16.57 27.45
N ILE A 29 23.42 17.63 28.01
CA ILE A 29 24.58 17.50 28.88
C ILE A 29 24.14 17.02 30.28
N ALA A 30 22.96 17.43 30.75
CA ALA A 30 22.40 16.97 32.03
C ALA A 30 22.00 15.49 32.05
N LEU A 31 21.78 14.88 30.84
CA LEU A 31 21.46 13.46 30.70
C LEU A 31 22.69 12.55 30.65
N ASP A 32 23.91 13.10 30.56
CA ASP A 32 25.15 12.34 30.38
C ASP A 32 25.93 12.09 31.69
N GLU A 33 25.37 12.40 32.84
CA GLU A 33 25.97 11.97 34.10
C GLU A 33 25.62 10.49 34.37
N PRO A 34 26.63 9.61 34.51
CA PRO A 34 26.36 8.19 34.77
C PRO A 34 25.71 8.07 36.16
N PRO A 35 24.60 7.30 36.26
CA PRO A 35 23.95 7.10 37.56
C PRO A 35 24.93 6.46 38.56
N SER A 36 25.15 7.09 39.67
CA SER A 36 26.02 6.62 40.78
C SER A 36 25.49 5.38 41.53
N ARG A 37 24.79 4.49 40.81
CA ARG A 37 24.25 3.23 41.36
C ARG A 37 25.23 2.07 41.11
N PRO A 38 25.48 1.22 42.11
CA PRO A 38 26.34 0.06 41.95
C PRO A 38 25.80 -0.89 40.89
N LEU A 39 26.70 -1.41 40.04
CA LEU A 39 26.42 -2.34 38.90
C LEU A 39 25.61 -3.61 39.29
N ALA A 40 25.53 -3.91 40.60
CA ALA A 40 24.77 -5.06 41.10
C ALA A 40 23.24 -4.96 40.91
N TYR A 41 22.69 -3.76 40.64
CA TYR A 41 21.24 -3.57 40.47
C TYR A 41 20.70 -3.82 39.07
N ILE A 42 21.59 -3.92 38.05
CA ILE A 42 21.18 -4.08 36.64
C ILE A 42 20.69 -5.50 36.33
N ASN A 43 21.11 -6.50 37.10
CA ASN A 43 20.75 -7.91 36.87
C ASN A 43 19.37 -8.34 37.36
N THR A 44 18.59 -7.43 38.00
CA THR A 44 17.26 -7.74 38.53
C THR A 44 16.11 -7.02 37.84
N LEU A 45 16.41 -6.20 36.82
CA LEU A 45 15.33 -5.62 36.02
C LEU A 45 14.71 -6.74 35.15
N PRO A 46 13.37 -6.90 35.17
CA PRO A 46 12.73 -7.81 34.25
C PRO A 46 13.11 -7.39 32.83
N ILE A 47 13.60 -8.33 32.04
CA ILE A 47 13.84 -8.12 30.59
C ILE A 47 12.53 -7.57 30.04
N ALA A 48 12.57 -6.34 29.56
CA ALA A 48 11.41 -5.75 28.88
C ALA A 48 10.93 -6.73 27.81
N PRO A 49 9.64 -7.03 27.72
CA PRO A 49 9.16 -7.93 26.70
C PRO A 49 9.66 -7.39 25.36
N GLU A 50 10.30 -8.27 24.58
CA GLU A 50 10.76 -7.94 23.24
C GLU A 50 9.58 -7.35 22.47
N LEU A 51 9.67 -6.07 22.11
CA LEU A 51 8.65 -5.40 21.32
C LEU A 51 8.63 -6.07 19.97
N THR A 52 7.75 -7.06 19.82
CA THR A 52 7.46 -7.67 18.52
C THR A 52 6.86 -6.57 17.66
N ILE A 53 7.67 -6.00 16.77
CA ILE A 53 7.19 -5.05 15.76
C ILE A 53 6.30 -5.84 14.80
N VAL A 54 4.99 -5.81 15.06
CA VAL A 54 4.03 -6.32 14.10
C VAL A 54 4.06 -5.36 12.91
N PRO A 55 4.42 -5.81 11.71
CA PRO A 55 4.45 -4.92 10.56
C PRO A 55 3.06 -4.32 10.35
N LEU A 56 2.99 -3.00 10.30
CA LEU A 56 1.74 -2.25 10.07
C LEU A 56 1.11 -2.61 8.72
N PHE A 57 1.92 -3.04 7.76
CA PHE A 57 1.50 -3.43 6.42
C PHE A 57 1.75 -4.92 6.19
N LYS A 58 0.79 -5.56 5.53
CA LYS A 58 0.91 -6.93 5.04
C LYS A 58 1.82 -6.97 3.81
N SER A 59 2.46 -8.11 3.57
CA SER A 59 3.39 -8.33 2.48
C SER A 59 2.74 -8.45 1.10
N HIS A 60 3.57 -8.50 0.06
CA HIS A 60 3.14 -8.82 -1.31
C HIS A 60 2.50 -10.22 -1.40
N SER A 61 3.09 -11.22 -0.71
CA SER A 61 2.52 -12.58 -0.67
C SER A 61 1.16 -12.62 0.01
N ASP A 62 0.97 -11.88 1.11
CA ASP A 62 -0.34 -11.77 1.77
C ASP A 62 -1.37 -11.11 0.85
N PHE A 63 -0.97 -10.10 0.06
CA PHE A 63 -1.84 -9.48 -0.93
C PHE A 63 -2.34 -10.49 -1.97
N LEU A 64 -1.44 -11.30 -2.53
CA LEU A 64 -1.78 -12.32 -3.53
C LEU A 64 -2.68 -13.40 -2.94
N ASP A 65 -2.41 -13.83 -1.71
CA ASP A 65 -3.22 -14.83 -1.04
C ASP A 65 -4.62 -14.32 -0.71
N ASP A 66 -4.74 -13.15 -0.08
CA ASP A 66 -6.01 -12.53 0.27
C ASP A 66 -6.85 -12.15 -0.96
N LEU A 67 -6.18 -11.77 -2.08
CA LEU A 67 -6.87 -11.50 -3.34
C LEU A 67 -7.40 -12.81 -3.96
N GLY A 68 -6.57 -13.83 -4.07
CA GLY A 68 -6.97 -15.14 -4.56
C GLY A 68 -8.07 -15.78 -3.72
N HIS A 69 -8.00 -15.62 -2.38
CA HIS A 69 -9.07 -16.07 -1.49
C HIS A 69 -10.40 -15.35 -1.76
N ARG A 70 -10.36 -14.05 -2.00
CA ARG A 70 -11.55 -13.26 -2.34
C ARG A 70 -12.16 -13.67 -3.66
N GLU A 71 -11.35 -14.01 -4.67
CA GLU A 71 -11.81 -14.32 -6.02
C GLU A 71 -12.35 -15.75 -6.16
N SER A 72 -11.68 -16.73 -5.52
CA SER A 72 -11.99 -18.16 -5.72
C SER A 72 -11.73 -19.05 -4.52
N THR A 73 -11.50 -18.50 -3.33
CA THR A 73 -10.98 -19.23 -2.16
C THR A 73 -9.63 -19.92 -2.46
N ASN A 74 -8.77 -19.25 -3.22
CA ASN A 74 -7.45 -19.73 -3.67
C ASN A 74 -7.51 -20.99 -4.56
N ASN A 75 -8.63 -21.20 -5.28
CA ASN A 75 -8.80 -22.37 -6.12
C ASN A 75 -8.28 -22.13 -7.55
N TYR A 76 -7.11 -22.71 -7.87
CA TYR A 76 -6.52 -22.63 -9.22
C TYR A 76 -7.36 -23.26 -10.34
N LYS A 77 -8.31 -24.13 -9.98
CA LYS A 77 -9.17 -24.84 -10.97
C LYS A 77 -10.55 -24.20 -11.07
N ALA A 78 -10.81 -23.11 -10.36
CA ALA A 78 -12.13 -22.47 -10.37
C ALA A 78 -12.48 -21.91 -11.74
N VAL A 79 -13.74 -22.07 -12.13
CA VAL A 79 -14.35 -21.40 -13.25
C VAL A 79 -15.71 -20.92 -12.79
N ASN A 80 -15.97 -19.62 -12.87
CA ASN A 80 -17.27 -19.09 -12.48
C ASN A 80 -18.29 -19.12 -13.62
N GLN A 81 -19.53 -18.73 -13.33
CA GLN A 81 -20.64 -18.71 -14.32
C GLN A 81 -20.40 -17.76 -15.51
N TYR A 82 -19.46 -16.82 -15.41
CA TYR A 82 -19.09 -15.88 -16.47
C TYR A 82 -17.86 -16.34 -17.26
N GLY A 83 -17.29 -17.52 -16.93
CA GLY A 83 -16.11 -18.07 -17.59
C GLY A 83 -14.79 -17.45 -17.13
N TYR A 84 -14.74 -16.80 -15.98
CA TYR A 84 -13.48 -16.36 -15.36
C TYR A 84 -12.72 -17.54 -14.76
N LEU A 85 -11.38 -17.53 -14.86
CA LEU A 85 -10.52 -18.68 -14.69
C LEU A 85 -9.58 -18.56 -13.49
N GLY A 86 -9.46 -19.64 -12.74
CA GLY A 86 -8.43 -19.91 -11.76
C GLY A 86 -8.50 -19.11 -10.48
N LYS A 87 -7.39 -19.13 -9.73
CA LYS A 87 -7.24 -18.51 -8.41
C LYS A 87 -7.68 -17.05 -8.41
N TYR A 88 -7.31 -16.29 -9.43
CA TYR A 88 -7.57 -14.86 -9.53
C TYR A 88 -8.71 -14.47 -10.47
N GLN A 89 -9.50 -15.44 -10.93
CA GLN A 89 -10.65 -15.23 -11.79
C GLN A 89 -10.33 -14.38 -13.03
N PHE A 90 -9.36 -14.83 -13.84
CA PHE A 90 -8.93 -14.16 -15.05
C PHE A 90 -9.96 -14.28 -16.19
N GLY A 91 -10.32 -13.16 -16.76
CA GLY A 91 -11.05 -13.14 -18.04
C GLY A 91 -10.13 -13.44 -19.24
N ARG A 92 -10.61 -14.18 -20.23
CA ARG A 92 -9.82 -14.56 -21.42
C ARG A 92 -9.23 -13.34 -22.17
N LYS A 93 -10.00 -12.23 -22.25
CA LYS A 93 -9.51 -10.99 -22.88
C LYS A 93 -8.28 -10.43 -22.17
N THR A 94 -8.26 -10.49 -20.84
CA THR A 94 -7.13 -10.04 -20.03
C THR A 94 -5.91 -10.92 -20.25
N LEU A 95 -6.07 -12.24 -20.24
CA LEU A 95 -4.98 -13.19 -20.51
C LEU A 95 -4.37 -12.97 -21.90
N ASN A 96 -5.22 -12.78 -22.92
CA ASN A 96 -4.75 -12.49 -24.27
C ASN A 96 -3.94 -11.18 -24.34
N ALA A 97 -4.38 -10.14 -23.63
CA ALA A 97 -3.69 -8.85 -23.57
C ALA A 97 -2.33 -8.93 -22.84
N LEU A 98 -2.20 -9.88 -21.91
CA LEU A 98 -0.95 -10.15 -21.20
C LEU A 98 0.00 -11.10 -21.93
N GLY A 99 -0.35 -11.56 -23.12
CA GLY A 99 0.50 -12.45 -23.93
C GLY A 99 0.20 -13.94 -23.82
N TYR A 100 -0.82 -14.34 -23.03
CA TYR A 100 -1.22 -15.74 -22.83
C TYR A 100 -2.28 -16.22 -23.85
N LYS A 101 -2.28 -15.66 -25.07
CA LYS A 101 -3.28 -16.00 -26.11
C LYS A 101 -3.22 -17.47 -26.55
N ASP A 102 -2.01 -18.04 -26.55
CA ASP A 102 -1.74 -19.40 -27.02
C ASP A 102 -1.86 -20.44 -25.89
N VAL A 103 -2.05 -20.02 -24.65
CA VAL A 103 -2.31 -20.88 -23.50
C VAL A 103 -3.80 -21.19 -23.42
N SER A 104 -4.19 -22.45 -23.59
CA SER A 104 -5.58 -22.88 -23.48
C SER A 104 -6.14 -22.71 -22.06
N ASN A 105 -7.48 -22.62 -21.91
CA ASN A 105 -8.12 -22.56 -20.59
C ASN A 105 -7.76 -23.78 -19.74
N ARG A 106 -7.69 -24.97 -20.34
CA ARG A 106 -7.34 -26.21 -19.67
C ARG A 106 -5.91 -26.17 -19.13
N GLU A 107 -4.97 -25.72 -19.93
CA GLU A 107 -3.57 -25.56 -19.55
C GLU A 107 -3.41 -24.51 -18.44
N PHE A 108 -4.06 -23.35 -18.58
CA PHE A 108 -4.04 -22.29 -17.56
C PHE A 108 -4.54 -22.80 -16.22
N LEU A 109 -5.66 -23.53 -16.19
CA LEU A 109 -6.24 -24.09 -14.97
C LEU A 109 -5.42 -25.23 -14.37
N ALA A 110 -4.63 -25.94 -15.19
CA ALA A 110 -3.77 -27.03 -14.73
C ALA A 110 -2.42 -26.53 -14.16
N ASN A 111 -2.05 -25.26 -14.39
CA ASN A 111 -0.73 -24.74 -14.04
C ASN A 111 -0.82 -23.52 -13.12
N ALA A 112 -0.52 -23.75 -11.83
CA ALA A 112 -0.51 -22.69 -10.83
C ALA A 112 0.55 -21.62 -11.11
N SER A 113 1.74 -21.98 -11.59
CA SER A 113 2.82 -21.03 -11.89
C SER A 113 2.40 -20.03 -12.95
N ILE A 114 1.79 -20.49 -14.04
CA ILE A 114 1.28 -19.59 -15.09
C ILE A 114 0.25 -18.60 -14.53
N GLN A 115 -0.59 -19.00 -13.57
CA GLN A 115 -1.56 -18.11 -12.95
C GLN A 115 -0.92 -17.05 -12.05
N GLU A 116 0.12 -17.41 -11.29
CA GLU A 116 0.89 -16.47 -10.47
C GLU A 116 1.66 -15.48 -11.37
N GLU A 117 2.32 -15.97 -12.41
CA GLU A 117 3.03 -15.14 -13.40
C GLU A 117 2.08 -14.17 -14.12
N ALA A 118 0.89 -14.63 -14.50
CA ALA A 118 -0.12 -13.78 -15.12
C ALA A 118 -0.62 -12.71 -14.16
N MET A 119 -0.76 -13.02 -12.86
CA MET A 119 -1.16 -12.04 -11.85
C MET A 119 -0.07 -10.99 -11.63
N TYR A 120 1.18 -11.40 -11.51
CA TYR A 120 2.31 -10.46 -11.43
C TYR A 120 2.36 -9.54 -12.67
N ALA A 121 2.24 -10.13 -13.88
CA ALA A 121 2.23 -9.37 -15.13
C ALA A 121 1.06 -8.36 -15.18
N LEU A 122 -0.13 -8.73 -14.67
CA LEU A 122 -1.29 -7.83 -14.60
C LEU A 122 -1.04 -6.67 -13.65
N LEU A 123 -0.46 -6.94 -12.47
CA LEU A 123 -0.14 -5.89 -11.49
C LEU A 123 0.87 -4.90 -12.06
N VAL A 124 1.97 -5.38 -12.66
CA VAL A 124 2.98 -4.54 -13.31
C VAL A 124 2.37 -3.73 -14.45
N HIS A 125 1.55 -4.35 -15.30
CA HIS A 125 0.85 -3.67 -16.39
C HIS A 125 -0.07 -2.56 -15.89
N ASN A 126 -0.90 -2.85 -14.88
CA ASN A 126 -1.79 -1.88 -14.28
C ASN A 126 -1.04 -0.75 -13.57
N LYS A 127 0.05 -1.05 -12.86
CA LYS A 127 0.93 -0.05 -12.21
C LYS A 127 1.48 0.93 -13.25
N LYS A 128 1.98 0.43 -14.38
CA LYS A 128 2.46 1.27 -15.50
C LYS A 128 1.36 2.20 -16.03
N ILE A 129 0.16 1.67 -16.28
CA ILE A 129 -0.98 2.46 -16.79
C ILE A 129 -1.46 3.48 -15.77
N LEU A 130 -1.45 3.14 -14.48
CA LEU A 130 -1.99 3.94 -13.38
C LEU A 130 -0.94 4.80 -12.68
N ARG A 131 0.32 4.78 -13.10
CA ARG A 131 1.43 5.48 -12.45
C ARG A 131 1.11 6.94 -12.05
N ARG A 132 0.52 7.70 -12.97
CA ARG A 132 0.13 9.10 -12.68
C ARG A 132 -1.00 9.18 -11.64
N THR A 133 -1.92 8.22 -11.66
CA THR A 133 -3.03 8.15 -10.69
C THR A 133 -2.50 7.77 -9.30
N ILE A 134 -1.64 6.76 -9.23
CA ILE A 134 -0.98 6.31 -8.00
C ILE A 134 -0.20 7.47 -7.38
N ASN A 135 0.70 8.12 -8.14
CA ASN A 135 1.52 9.21 -7.64
C ASN A 135 0.69 10.42 -7.17
N LYS A 136 -0.45 10.68 -7.81
CA LYS A 136 -1.29 11.84 -7.47
C LYS A 136 -2.16 11.61 -6.24
N TYR A 137 -2.68 10.40 -6.06
CA TYR A 137 -3.76 10.16 -5.10
C TYR A 137 -3.39 9.25 -3.93
N SER A 138 -2.24 8.53 -3.97
CA SER A 138 -1.81 7.72 -2.84
C SER A 138 -1.62 8.56 -1.58
N PHE A 139 -1.95 7.94 -0.44
CA PHE A 139 -1.89 8.53 0.90
C PHE A 139 -2.89 9.67 1.15
N GLN A 140 -3.90 9.82 0.30
CA GLN A 140 -5.01 10.76 0.50
C GLN A 140 -6.29 10.02 0.85
N THR A 141 -7.21 10.69 1.52
CA THR A 141 -8.57 10.18 1.73
C THR A 141 -9.51 10.85 0.73
N ILE A 142 -10.14 10.04 -0.13
CA ILE A 142 -11.07 10.51 -1.17
C ILE A 142 -12.42 9.85 -0.95
N ASN A 143 -13.47 10.64 -0.73
CA ASN A 143 -14.82 10.15 -0.43
C ASN A 143 -14.84 9.11 0.72
N GLY A 144 -14.04 9.34 1.77
CA GLY A 144 -13.93 8.45 2.92
C GLY A 144 -13.06 7.20 2.72
N VAL A 145 -12.44 7.05 1.55
CA VAL A 145 -11.55 5.92 1.23
C VAL A 145 -10.09 6.37 1.30
N TYR A 146 -9.29 5.73 2.15
CA TYR A 146 -7.84 5.94 2.18
C TYR A 146 -7.20 5.23 0.98
N ILE A 147 -6.49 6.00 0.16
CA ILE A 147 -5.96 5.54 -1.13
C ILE A 147 -4.52 5.09 -0.99
N THR A 148 -4.22 3.87 -1.44
CA THR A 148 -2.86 3.33 -1.51
C THR A 148 -2.61 2.71 -2.88
N GLU A 149 -1.35 2.47 -3.23
CA GLU A 149 -0.99 1.77 -4.46
C GLU A 149 -1.65 0.39 -4.52
N ALA A 150 -1.54 -0.40 -3.45
CA ALA A 150 -2.13 -1.74 -3.40
C ALA A 150 -3.66 -1.70 -3.54
N GLY A 151 -4.34 -0.77 -2.88
CA GLY A 151 -5.78 -0.56 -3.04
C GLY A 151 -6.17 -0.18 -4.48
N ILE A 152 -5.42 0.72 -5.12
CA ILE A 152 -5.62 1.09 -6.54
C ILE A 152 -5.45 -0.12 -7.46
N LEU A 153 -4.41 -0.94 -7.25
CA LEU A 153 -4.12 -2.10 -8.11
C LEU A 153 -5.11 -3.23 -7.91
N ALA A 154 -5.58 -3.48 -6.69
CA ALA A 154 -6.67 -4.39 -6.41
C ALA A 154 -7.98 -3.93 -7.07
N ALA A 155 -8.31 -2.64 -7.00
CA ALA A 155 -9.46 -2.07 -7.70
C ALA A 155 -9.33 -2.19 -9.23
N ALA A 156 -8.10 -2.08 -9.76
CA ALA A 156 -7.85 -2.25 -11.19
C ALA A 156 -7.96 -3.70 -11.64
N HIS A 157 -7.70 -4.67 -10.77
CA HIS A 157 -7.99 -6.08 -11.04
C HIS A 157 -9.48 -6.30 -11.27
N LEU A 158 -10.34 -5.82 -10.39
CA LEU A 158 -11.80 -5.95 -10.50
C LEU A 158 -12.38 -5.16 -11.70
N ALA A 159 -12.00 -3.89 -11.82
CA ALA A 159 -12.69 -2.92 -12.67
C ALA A 159 -11.96 -2.60 -13.96
N GLY A 160 -10.69 -2.95 -14.05
CA GLY A 160 -9.77 -2.49 -15.08
C GLY A 160 -9.27 -1.05 -14.85
N PRO A 161 -8.07 -0.72 -15.35
CA PRO A 161 -7.42 0.58 -15.09
C PRO A 161 -8.21 1.77 -15.68
N GLY A 162 -9.03 1.55 -16.70
CA GLY A 162 -9.88 2.59 -17.30
C GLY A 162 -10.96 3.10 -16.34
N ASN A 163 -11.64 2.20 -15.61
CA ASN A 163 -12.66 2.57 -14.63
C ASN A 163 -12.05 3.20 -13.39
N VAL A 164 -10.86 2.76 -12.97
CA VAL A 164 -10.10 3.42 -11.90
C VAL A 164 -9.79 4.87 -12.27
N LYS A 165 -9.29 5.13 -13.49
CA LYS A 165 -9.05 6.51 -13.96
C LYS A 165 -10.32 7.35 -14.01
N LYS A 166 -11.45 6.77 -14.42
CA LYS A 166 -12.75 7.47 -14.43
C LYS A 166 -13.16 7.88 -13.02
N PHE A 167 -13.06 6.98 -12.04
CA PHE A 167 -13.40 7.26 -10.64
C PHE A 167 -12.63 8.47 -10.12
N PHE A 168 -11.31 8.50 -10.29
CA PHE A 168 -10.48 9.62 -9.83
C PHE A 168 -10.69 10.94 -10.59
N ARG A 169 -11.42 10.92 -11.69
CA ARG A 169 -11.86 12.13 -12.43
C ARG A 169 -13.29 12.58 -12.07
N GLY A 170 -13.86 12.05 -10.99
CA GLY A 170 -15.22 12.36 -10.56
C GLY A 170 -16.31 11.56 -11.29
N GLY A 171 -15.94 10.50 -12.02
CA GLY A 171 -16.90 9.59 -12.66
C GLY A 171 -17.63 8.69 -11.67
N LYS A 172 -18.69 8.04 -12.15
CA LYS A 172 -19.44 7.06 -11.35
C LYS A 172 -18.54 5.90 -10.92
N GLU A 173 -18.77 5.43 -9.69
CA GLU A 173 -18.13 4.24 -9.18
C GLU A 173 -18.50 2.99 -10.01
N PHE A 174 -17.49 2.22 -10.39
CA PHE A 174 -17.70 0.93 -11.04
C PHE A 174 -18.25 -0.09 -10.04
N LYS A 175 -19.21 -0.89 -10.52
CA LYS A 175 -19.68 -2.11 -9.88
C LYS A 175 -19.62 -3.26 -10.88
N ASP A 176 -19.21 -4.43 -10.42
CA ASP A 176 -19.23 -5.64 -11.25
C ASP A 176 -20.67 -6.19 -11.44
N GLY A 177 -20.78 -7.32 -12.14
CA GLY A 177 -22.06 -7.98 -12.37
C GLY A 177 -22.79 -8.47 -11.10
N ASN A 178 -22.07 -8.63 -10.00
CA ASN A 178 -22.60 -9.00 -8.68
C ASN A 178 -22.85 -7.79 -7.78
N GLY A 179 -22.63 -6.57 -8.29
CA GLY A 179 -22.79 -5.34 -7.54
C GLY A 179 -21.60 -4.97 -6.65
N THR A 180 -20.47 -5.67 -6.76
CA THR A 180 -19.26 -5.41 -5.97
C THR A 180 -18.66 -4.06 -6.38
N LYS A 181 -18.50 -3.17 -5.43
CA LYS A 181 -17.94 -1.84 -5.64
C LYS A 181 -16.42 -1.90 -5.76
N MET A 182 -15.88 -1.13 -6.69
CA MET A 182 -14.43 -0.96 -6.85
C MET A 182 -13.76 -0.40 -5.58
N THR A 183 -14.42 0.54 -4.89
CA THR A 183 -13.90 1.11 -3.64
C THR A 183 -13.80 0.09 -2.51
N SER A 184 -14.60 -0.99 -2.51
CA SER A 184 -14.46 -2.06 -1.53
C SER A 184 -13.12 -2.81 -1.64
N TYR A 185 -12.56 -2.90 -2.86
CA TYR A 185 -11.21 -3.41 -3.08
C TYR A 185 -10.16 -2.41 -2.61
N MET A 186 -10.34 -1.10 -2.89
CA MET A 186 -9.42 -0.08 -2.38
C MET A 186 -9.29 -0.12 -0.86
N VAL A 187 -10.43 -0.23 -0.15
CA VAL A 187 -10.45 -0.31 1.32
C VAL A 187 -9.80 -1.60 1.82
N LYS A 188 -10.24 -2.76 1.29
CA LYS A 188 -9.78 -4.06 1.76
C LYS A 188 -8.26 -4.23 1.58
N PHE A 189 -7.71 -3.72 0.48
CA PHE A 189 -6.31 -3.89 0.13
C PHE A 189 -5.46 -2.65 0.40
N SER A 190 -5.92 -1.71 1.25
CA SER A 190 -5.17 -0.49 1.57
C SER A 190 -3.91 -0.73 2.41
N MET A 191 -3.87 -1.82 3.19
CA MET A 191 -2.80 -2.09 4.17
C MET A 191 -1.78 -3.12 3.67
N TYR A 192 -1.49 -3.12 2.35
CA TYR A 192 -0.53 -4.04 1.75
C TYR A 192 0.62 -3.28 1.09
N THR A 193 1.81 -3.88 1.12
CA THR A 193 2.98 -3.43 0.36
C THR A 193 3.16 -4.34 -0.86
N LEU A 194 3.39 -3.75 -2.03
CA LEU A 194 3.60 -4.50 -3.27
C LEU A 194 5.03 -4.32 -3.76
N GLU A 195 5.67 -5.43 -4.12
CA GLU A 195 7.00 -5.49 -4.72
C GLU A 195 6.85 -5.73 -6.23
N LEU A 196 6.84 -4.61 -7.04
CA LEU A 196 6.54 -4.60 -8.48
C LEU A 196 7.54 -3.76 -9.27
#